data_9ad6681ab964f7034906d2149de7e11b
#
_entry.id   9ad6681ab964f7034906d2149de7e11b
#
_cell.length_a   1.000
_cell.length_b   1.000
_cell.length_c   1.000
_cell.angle_alpha   90.00
_cell.angle_beta   90.00
_cell.angle_gamma   90.00
#
_symmetry.space_group_name_H-M   'P 1'
#
loop_
_entity.id
_entity.type
_entity.pdbx_description
1 polymer ?
#
loop_
_entity_poly.entity_id
_entity_poly.type
_entity_poly.pdbx_seq_one_letter_code
_entity_poly.pdbx_strand_id
1 'polypeptide(L)'
;MKINRLIAIAAFMTVCSAASAQWRVGLTAGGSSNTLDIDTQFQYDWRYESRQGVSIGLTGQYDFNDWLAVRAELGFLQRGYSRHRTEVMTDENFLSYRNNYLVLPVMGSFSFGGNTLRGFLNAGVYGGYWMNSWCKGTFQDTDEGAEDINTRVELDTVKDQMLDFGYAGGVGAEWRIAPHWAAQLEARCWYSVVSKKKQYEVARDYQYNTTLTVSLGIAYLF
;
A
#
# COMPACT_ATOMS: atom_id res chain seq x y z
N MET A 1 35.23 -14.62 20.42
CA MET A 1 34.05 -13.71 20.38
C MET A 1 33.02 -14.01 19.28
N LYS A 2 33.38 -14.61 18.14
CA LYS A 2 32.44 -14.95 17.04
C LYS A 2 31.61 -16.22 17.28
N ILE A 3 32.16 -17.22 17.97
CA ILE A 3 31.49 -18.50 18.25
C ILE A 3 30.31 -18.31 19.21
N ASN A 4 30.45 -17.49 20.24
CA ASN A 4 29.36 -17.24 21.22
C ASN A 4 28.14 -16.53 20.58
N ARG A 5 28.36 -15.71 19.52
CA ARG A 5 27.26 -15.08 18.77
C ARG A 5 26.52 -16.09 17.88
N LEU A 6 27.24 -17.04 17.29
CA LEU A 6 26.65 -18.12 16.49
C LEU A 6 25.85 -19.08 17.37
N ILE A 7 26.35 -19.40 18.56
CA ILE A 7 25.64 -20.24 19.54
C ILE A 7 24.42 -19.52 20.07
N ALA A 8 24.47 -18.21 20.32
CA ALA A 8 23.32 -17.42 20.73
C ALA A 8 22.26 -17.31 19.64
N ILE A 9 22.63 -17.18 18.38
CA ILE A 9 21.71 -17.18 17.24
C ILE A 9 21.10 -18.58 17.03
N ALA A 10 21.88 -19.65 17.15
CA ALA A 10 21.39 -21.02 17.07
C ALA A 10 20.48 -21.37 18.25
N ALA A 11 20.80 -20.94 19.48
CA ALA A 11 19.96 -21.10 20.65
C ALA A 11 18.65 -20.28 20.55
N PHE A 12 18.71 -19.07 19.97
CA PHE A 12 17.53 -18.27 19.70
C PHE A 12 16.62 -18.94 18.64
N MET A 13 17.19 -19.52 17.59
CA MET A 13 16.44 -20.26 16.58
C MET A 13 15.83 -21.56 17.11
N THR A 14 16.50 -22.27 18.03
CA THR A 14 15.98 -23.50 18.64
C THR A 14 14.88 -23.21 19.69
N VAL A 15 14.93 -22.10 20.40
CA VAL A 15 13.84 -21.67 21.31
C VAL A 15 12.59 -21.27 20.52
N CYS A 16 12.74 -20.73 19.31
CA CYS A 16 11.60 -20.43 18.43
C CYS A 16 10.94 -21.69 17.83
N SER A 17 11.63 -22.82 17.74
CA SER A 17 11.07 -24.06 17.18
C SER A 17 10.23 -24.90 18.16
N ALA A 18 10.22 -24.57 19.43
CA ALA A 18 9.44 -25.29 20.47
C ALA A 18 8.05 -24.67 20.73
N ALA A 19 7.76 -23.48 20.21
CA ALA A 19 6.44 -22.88 20.25
C ALA A 19 5.66 -23.37 19.02
N SER A 20 4.41 -23.77 19.21
CA SER A 20 3.45 -24.25 18.19
C SER A 20 3.34 -23.25 17.04
N ALA A 21 4.35 -23.27 16.15
CA ALA A 21 4.38 -22.44 14.97
C ALA A 21 3.25 -22.84 14.03
N GLN A 22 2.36 -21.92 13.74
CA GLN A 22 1.21 -22.15 12.87
C GLN A 22 1.31 -21.28 11.63
N TRP A 23 1.14 -21.95 10.49
CA TRP A 23 1.00 -21.24 9.24
C TRP A 23 -0.44 -20.78 9.04
N ARG A 24 -0.58 -19.59 8.49
CA ARG A 24 -1.87 -19.07 8.05
C ARG A 24 -1.75 -18.58 6.61
N VAL A 25 -2.77 -18.87 5.83
CA VAL A 25 -2.90 -18.34 4.46
C VAL A 25 -4.26 -17.67 4.34
N GLY A 26 -4.31 -16.50 3.76
CA GLY A 26 -5.55 -15.73 3.68
C GLY A 26 -5.66 -14.89 2.42
N LEU A 27 -6.87 -14.41 2.21
CA LEU A 27 -7.22 -13.45 1.17
C LEU A 27 -7.74 -12.18 1.83
N THR A 28 -7.37 -11.04 1.28
CA THR A 28 -7.85 -9.73 1.70
C THR A 28 -8.40 -8.97 0.52
N ALA A 29 -9.47 -8.21 0.73
CA ALA A 29 -10.04 -7.29 -0.26
C ALA A 29 -10.57 -6.04 0.45
N GLY A 30 -10.41 -4.88 -0.18
CA GLY A 30 -10.82 -3.63 0.43
C GLY A 30 -10.75 -2.42 -0.48
N GLY A 31 -11.00 -1.27 0.13
CA GLY A 31 -10.86 0.04 -0.49
C GLY A 31 -9.53 0.70 -0.14
N SER A 32 -9.05 1.53 -1.03
CA SER A 32 -7.90 2.41 -0.82
C SER A 32 -8.29 3.86 -1.02
N SER A 33 -7.66 4.75 -0.26
CA SER A 33 -7.70 6.20 -0.49
C SER A 33 -6.26 6.68 -0.58
N ASN A 34 -5.87 7.26 -1.69
CA ASN A 34 -4.51 7.70 -1.93
C ASN A 34 -4.44 9.21 -2.09
N THR A 35 -3.47 9.82 -1.42
CA THR A 35 -3.10 11.21 -1.57
C THR A 35 -1.70 11.29 -2.15
N LEU A 36 -1.50 12.23 -3.08
CA LEU A 36 -0.19 12.52 -3.63
C LEU A 36 0.38 13.75 -2.92
N ASP A 37 1.45 13.57 -2.16
CA ASP A 37 2.19 14.65 -1.53
C ASP A 37 3.18 15.23 -2.54
N ILE A 38 2.98 16.49 -2.91
CA ILE A 38 3.80 17.21 -3.91
C ILE A 38 4.43 18.41 -3.22
N ASP A 39 5.68 18.73 -3.59
CA ASP A 39 6.35 19.93 -3.12
C ASP A 39 5.55 21.17 -3.56
N THR A 40 5.22 22.03 -2.59
CA THR A 40 4.31 23.19 -2.75
C THR A 40 4.79 24.22 -3.76
N GLN A 41 6.06 24.21 -4.15
CA GLN A 41 6.62 25.15 -5.14
C GLN A 41 6.03 24.97 -6.56
N PHE A 42 5.35 23.85 -6.83
CA PHE A 42 4.83 23.49 -8.14
C PHE A 42 3.30 23.39 -8.23
N GLN A 43 2.58 23.91 -7.24
CA GLN A 43 1.12 23.80 -7.17
C GLN A 43 0.36 25.03 -7.69
N TYR A 44 0.99 25.96 -8.35
CA TYR A 44 0.41 27.30 -8.66
C TYR A 44 -0.96 27.25 -9.35
N ASP A 45 -1.19 26.29 -10.26
CA ASP A 45 -2.44 26.23 -11.05
C ASP A 45 -3.28 24.97 -10.81
N TRP A 46 -2.82 24.02 -9.98
CA TRP A 46 -3.48 22.74 -9.81
C TRP A 46 -3.74 22.39 -8.37
N ARG A 47 -5.00 22.07 -8.06
CA ARG A 47 -5.39 21.49 -6.78
C ARG A 47 -5.42 19.98 -6.90
N TYR A 48 -4.70 19.29 -6.02
CA TYR A 48 -4.65 17.82 -5.95
C TYR A 48 -5.59 17.30 -4.88
N GLU A 49 -6.36 16.28 -5.23
CA GLU A 49 -7.31 15.62 -4.34
C GLU A 49 -7.04 14.13 -4.25
N SER A 50 -7.41 13.55 -3.11
CA SER A 50 -7.28 12.11 -2.90
C SER A 50 -8.24 11.35 -3.80
N ARG A 51 -7.78 10.17 -4.26
CA ARG A 51 -8.60 9.29 -5.09
C ARG A 51 -8.81 7.96 -4.42
N GLN A 52 -10.03 7.46 -4.52
CA GLN A 52 -10.39 6.12 -4.06
C GLN A 52 -10.02 5.06 -5.09
N GLY A 53 -9.68 3.87 -4.60
CA GLY A 53 -9.34 2.70 -5.38
C GLY A 53 -9.67 1.42 -4.64
N VAL A 54 -9.14 0.31 -5.12
CA VAL A 54 -9.32 -1.02 -4.53
C VAL A 54 -7.99 -1.65 -4.15
N SER A 55 -8.03 -2.57 -3.18
CA SER A 55 -6.90 -3.41 -2.79
C SER A 55 -7.35 -4.86 -2.70
N ILE A 56 -6.52 -5.79 -3.18
CA ILE A 56 -6.74 -7.24 -3.07
C ILE A 56 -5.39 -7.87 -2.79
N GLY A 57 -5.32 -8.81 -1.84
CA GLY A 57 -4.06 -9.46 -1.47
C GLY A 57 -4.22 -10.92 -1.08
N LEU A 58 -3.17 -11.69 -1.36
CA LEU A 58 -2.93 -13.03 -0.84
C LEU A 58 -1.92 -12.92 0.30
N THR A 59 -2.30 -13.35 1.50
CA THR A 59 -1.48 -13.25 2.70
C THR A 59 -0.94 -14.59 3.12
N GLY A 60 0.33 -14.61 3.54
CA GLY A 60 0.96 -15.70 4.26
C GLY A 60 1.47 -15.17 5.58
N GLN A 61 1.18 -15.87 6.67
CA GLN A 61 1.61 -15.50 8.01
C GLN A 61 2.19 -16.69 8.72
N TYR A 62 3.27 -16.46 9.45
CA TYR A 62 3.90 -17.44 10.31
C TYR A 62 3.89 -16.94 11.76
N ASP A 63 3.16 -17.62 12.62
CA ASP A 63 3.05 -17.29 14.04
C ASP A 63 4.19 -17.96 14.82
N PHE A 64 5.06 -17.16 15.41
CA PHE A 64 6.12 -17.65 16.29
C PHE A 64 5.55 -18.06 17.65
N ASN A 65 4.55 -17.32 18.10
CA ASN A 65 3.82 -17.55 19.36
C ASN A 65 2.46 -16.82 19.28
N ASP A 66 1.71 -16.82 20.38
CA ASP A 66 0.36 -16.25 20.46
C ASP A 66 0.29 -14.75 20.21
N TRP A 67 1.38 -14.02 20.35
CA TRP A 67 1.39 -12.55 20.24
C TRP A 67 2.30 -12.01 19.14
N LEU A 68 3.22 -12.83 18.58
CA LEU A 68 4.20 -12.39 17.56
C LEU A 68 4.15 -13.28 16.32
N ALA A 69 4.03 -12.64 15.18
CA ALA A 69 4.07 -13.28 13.87
C ALA A 69 4.82 -12.44 12.85
N VAL A 70 5.21 -13.06 11.72
CA VAL A 70 5.62 -12.39 10.50
C VAL A 70 4.57 -12.64 9.43
N ARG A 71 4.16 -11.57 8.75
CA ARG A 71 3.17 -11.58 7.68
C ARG A 71 3.78 -11.02 6.41
N ALA A 72 3.64 -11.76 5.33
CA ALA A 72 3.92 -11.29 3.98
C ALA A 72 2.64 -11.33 3.15
N GLU A 73 2.51 -10.41 2.19
CA GLU A 73 1.35 -10.31 1.33
C GLU A 73 1.79 -10.06 -0.10
N LEU A 74 1.19 -10.73 -1.08
CA LEU A 74 1.29 -10.36 -2.48
C LEU A 74 -0.03 -9.70 -2.87
N GLY A 75 0.00 -8.40 -3.16
CA GLY A 75 -1.21 -7.62 -3.32
C GLY A 75 -1.24 -6.78 -4.59
N PHE A 76 -2.46 -6.56 -5.05
CA PHE A 76 -2.81 -5.52 -6.02
C PHE A 76 -3.33 -4.31 -5.26
N LEU A 77 -2.75 -3.14 -5.52
CA LEU A 77 -3.13 -1.89 -4.86
C LEU A 77 -3.36 -0.80 -5.91
N GLN A 78 -4.58 -0.30 -5.96
CA GLN A 78 -4.91 0.87 -6.74
C GLN A 78 -4.62 2.13 -5.95
N ARG A 79 -3.81 3.01 -6.52
CA ARG A 79 -3.50 4.35 -6.04
C ARG A 79 -3.90 5.37 -7.08
N GLY A 80 -3.97 6.62 -6.71
CA GLY A 80 -4.26 7.66 -7.67
C GLY A 80 -4.49 9.02 -7.03
N TYR A 81 -4.72 9.99 -7.86
CA TYR A 81 -5.05 11.35 -7.46
C TYR A 81 -5.91 11.98 -8.54
N SER A 82 -6.68 12.96 -8.14
CA SER A 82 -7.39 13.84 -9.06
C SER A 82 -6.77 15.24 -9.01
N ARG A 83 -6.79 15.96 -10.11
CA ARG A 83 -6.33 17.34 -10.17
C ARG A 83 -7.35 18.22 -10.86
N HIS A 84 -7.56 19.40 -10.27
CA HIS A 84 -8.42 20.47 -10.80
C HIS A 84 -7.57 21.70 -11.08
N ARG A 85 -7.88 22.43 -12.13
CA ARG A 85 -7.25 23.73 -12.39
C ARG A 85 -7.97 24.83 -11.63
N THR A 86 -7.24 25.68 -10.92
CA THR A 86 -7.80 26.68 -10.00
C THR A 86 -8.12 28.02 -10.67
N GLU A 87 -7.52 28.35 -11.81
CA GLU A 87 -7.64 29.69 -12.42
C GLU A 87 -8.79 29.85 -13.42
N VAL A 88 -9.44 28.78 -13.86
CA VAL A 88 -10.56 28.88 -14.82
C VAL A 88 -11.84 28.61 -14.05
N MET A 89 -12.75 29.61 -14.02
CA MET A 89 -14.07 29.53 -13.37
C MET A 89 -15.03 28.50 -14.00
N THR A 90 -14.55 27.62 -14.87
CA THR A 90 -15.30 26.54 -15.47
C THR A 90 -14.83 25.24 -14.88
N ASP A 91 -15.73 24.43 -14.32
CA ASP A 91 -15.52 23.08 -13.76
C ASP A 91 -14.99 22.05 -14.79
N GLU A 92 -14.46 22.50 -15.92
CA GLU A 92 -14.20 21.69 -17.10
C GLU A 92 -12.80 21.06 -17.13
N ASN A 93 -11.87 21.50 -16.29
CA ASN A 93 -10.52 20.93 -16.24
C ASN A 93 -10.34 19.99 -15.03
N PHE A 94 -10.87 18.79 -15.15
CA PHE A 94 -10.74 17.73 -14.16
C PHE A 94 -10.01 16.52 -14.75
N LEU A 95 -8.91 16.11 -14.15
CA LEU A 95 -8.15 14.92 -14.54
C LEU A 95 -7.97 13.99 -13.35
N SER A 96 -8.41 12.75 -13.49
CA SER A 96 -8.29 11.70 -12.48
C SER A 96 -7.33 10.61 -12.97
N TYR A 97 -6.25 10.41 -12.23
CA TYR A 97 -5.22 9.41 -12.51
C TYR A 97 -5.42 8.18 -11.63
N ARG A 98 -5.46 7.01 -12.25
CA ARG A 98 -5.53 5.71 -11.59
C ARG A 98 -4.27 4.93 -11.88
N ASN A 99 -3.49 4.65 -10.84
CA ASN A 99 -2.23 3.94 -10.91
C ASN A 99 -2.39 2.57 -10.25
N ASN A 100 -2.04 1.51 -10.95
CA ASN A 100 -2.13 0.14 -10.47
C ASN A 100 -0.74 -0.37 -10.10
N TYR A 101 -0.61 -0.88 -8.87
CA TYR A 101 0.62 -1.41 -8.32
C TYR A 101 0.46 -2.88 -7.93
N LEU A 102 1.51 -3.67 -8.20
CA LEU A 102 1.73 -4.93 -7.53
C LEU A 102 2.60 -4.63 -6.30
N VAL A 103 2.18 -5.05 -5.11
CA VAL A 103 2.86 -4.72 -3.84
C VAL A 103 3.18 -5.98 -3.05
N LEU A 104 4.31 -5.95 -2.37
CA LEU A 104 4.79 -7.02 -1.48
C LEU A 104 5.20 -6.42 -0.13
N PRO A 105 4.27 -6.23 0.82
CA PRO A 105 4.61 -5.88 2.19
C PRO A 105 5.12 -7.11 2.96
N VAL A 106 6.11 -6.87 3.83
CA VAL A 106 6.61 -7.80 4.83
C VAL A 106 6.57 -7.09 6.18
N MET A 107 5.79 -7.62 7.11
CA MET A 107 5.45 -6.93 8.36
C MET A 107 5.60 -7.87 9.56
N GLY A 108 6.06 -7.33 10.69
CA GLY A 108 5.82 -7.93 12.00
C GLY A 108 4.37 -7.70 12.39
N SER A 109 3.74 -8.73 12.95
CA SER A 109 2.36 -8.70 13.45
C SER A 109 2.35 -8.98 14.96
N PHE A 110 1.77 -8.07 15.72
CA PHE A 110 1.62 -8.18 17.17
C PHE A 110 0.15 -8.35 17.50
N SER A 111 -0.21 -9.49 18.08
CA SER A 111 -1.60 -9.84 18.42
C SER A 111 -1.83 -9.76 19.91
N PHE A 112 -3.00 -9.30 20.32
CA PHE A 112 -3.44 -9.19 21.71
C PHE A 112 -4.93 -9.48 21.83
N GLY A 113 -5.35 -9.98 22.99
CA GLY A 113 -6.76 -10.30 23.26
C GLY A 113 -7.02 -11.77 23.51
N GLY A 114 -8.25 -12.20 23.30
CA GLY A 114 -8.70 -13.57 23.59
C GLY A 114 -8.56 -14.53 22.41
N ASN A 115 -9.02 -15.76 22.60
CA ASN A 115 -8.93 -16.80 21.56
C ASN A 115 -9.97 -16.63 20.45
N THR A 116 -11.10 -15.99 20.72
CA THR A 116 -12.19 -15.80 19.75
C THR A 116 -12.07 -14.47 19.02
N LEU A 117 -11.74 -13.41 19.76
CA LEU A 117 -11.55 -12.06 19.21
C LEU A 117 -10.19 -11.53 19.65
N ARG A 118 -9.39 -11.11 18.69
CA ARG A 118 -8.04 -10.58 18.90
C ARG A 118 -7.88 -9.26 18.16
N GLY A 119 -7.22 -8.30 18.79
CA GLY A 119 -6.66 -7.15 18.12
C GLY A 119 -5.28 -7.48 17.56
N PHE A 120 -4.85 -6.81 16.50
CA PHE A 120 -3.48 -6.91 16.02
C PHE A 120 -2.96 -5.56 15.51
N LEU A 121 -1.64 -5.43 15.58
CA LEU A 121 -0.87 -4.32 15.01
C LEU A 121 0.15 -4.90 14.02
N ASN A 122 0.16 -4.39 12.82
CA ASN A 122 1.12 -4.74 11.78
C ASN A 122 2.05 -3.56 11.52
N ALA A 123 3.35 -3.80 11.41
CA ALA A 123 4.30 -2.78 11.02
C ALA A 123 5.46 -3.41 10.23
N GLY A 124 5.88 -2.76 9.17
CA GLY A 124 6.97 -3.26 8.34
C GLY A 124 7.25 -2.40 7.11
N VAL A 125 7.85 -3.03 6.12
CA VAL A 125 8.26 -2.40 4.87
C VAL A 125 7.51 -3.03 3.70
N TYR A 126 7.43 -2.31 2.59
CA TYR A 126 6.91 -2.88 1.36
C TYR A 126 7.77 -2.50 0.16
N GLY A 127 7.76 -3.37 -0.84
CA GLY A 127 8.18 -3.08 -2.20
C GLY A 127 6.96 -3.10 -3.13
N GLY A 128 6.96 -2.24 -4.14
CA GLY A 128 5.89 -2.16 -5.12
C GLY A 128 6.42 -1.98 -6.54
N TYR A 129 5.65 -2.45 -7.49
CA TYR A 129 5.90 -2.23 -8.91
C TYR A 129 4.71 -1.55 -9.57
N TRP A 130 4.93 -0.39 -10.18
CA TRP A 130 3.92 0.36 -10.90
C TRP A 130 3.69 -0.26 -12.28
N MET A 131 2.55 -0.94 -12.44
CA MET A 131 2.23 -1.73 -13.63
C MET A 131 1.67 -0.89 -14.77
N ASN A 132 0.75 0.01 -14.47
CA ASN A 132 0.08 0.85 -15.48
C ASN A 132 -0.63 2.04 -14.85
N SER A 133 -0.98 3.02 -15.70
CA SER A 133 -1.71 4.22 -15.33
C SER A 133 -2.81 4.51 -16.35
N TRP A 134 -3.94 5.02 -15.87
CA TRP A 134 -5.05 5.51 -16.67
C TRP A 134 -5.37 6.94 -16.27
N CYS A 135 -5.65 7.78 -17.26
CA CYS A 135 -6.15 9.13 -17.06
C CYS A 135 -7.57 9.22 -17.60
N LYS A 136 -8.47 9.74 -16.77
CA LYS A 136 -9.85 10.01 -17.16
C LYS A 136 -10.23 11.41 -16.68
N GLY A 137 -10.92 12.15 -17.54
CA GLY A 137 -11.41 13.48 -17.20
C GLY A 137 -11.73 14.31 -18.41
N THR A 138 -11.95 15.59 -18.18
CA THR A 138 -12.21 16.58 -19.21
C THR A 138 -11.11 17.63 -19.16
N PHE A 139 -10.53 17.95 -20.31
CA PHE A 139 -9.53 19.00 -20.44
C PHE A 139 -10.00 19.99 -21.50
N GLN A 140 -10.10 21.24 -21.14
CA GLN A 140 -10.42 22.33 -22.06
C GLN A 140 -9.14 23.09 -22.40
N ASP A 141 -8.76 23.06 -23.67
CA ASP A 141 -7.78 23.99 -24.19
C ASP A 141 -8.51 25.23 -24.71
N THR A 142 -7.89 26.41 -24.57
CA THR A 142 -8.51 27.71 -24.84
C THR A 142 -8.98 27.88 -26.31
N ASP A 143 -8.45 27.10 -27.25
CA ASP A 143 -8.69 27.24 -28.68
C ASP A 143 -9.54 26.10 -29.31
N GLU A 144 -9.65 24.91 -28.67
CA GLU A 144 -10.26 23.73 -29.32
C GLU A 144 -11.52 23.20 -28.61
N GLY A 145 -11.96 23.81 -27.49
CA GLY A 145 -13.11 23.33 -26.71
C GLY A 145 -12.75 22.26 -25.71
N ALA A 146 -13.77 21.72 -25.01
CA ALA A 146 -13.60 20.69 -24.01
C ALA A 146 -13.44 19.31 -24.66
N GLU A 147 -12.36 18.57 -24.33
CA GLU A 147 -12.10 17.21 -24.79
C GLU A 147 -12.18 16.23 -23.63
N ASP A 148 -12.95 15.15 -23.81
CA ASP A 148 -13.03 14.05 -22.86
C ASP A 148 -11.85 13.09 -23.03
N ILE A 149 -11.00 13.02 -22.00
CA ILE A 149 -9.85 12.15 -21.96
C ILE A 149 -10.21 10.85 -21.24
N ASN A 150 -9.99 9.71 -21.88
CA ASN A 150 -10.07 8.38 -21.27
C ASN A 150 -9.02 7.47 -21.91
N THR A 151 -7.78 7.65 -21.49
CA THR A 151 -6.65 6.98 -22.14
C THR A 151 -5.71 6.33 -21.14
N ARG A 152 -4.99 5.31 -21.61
CA ARG A 152 -3.87 4.74 -20.89
C ARG A 152 -2.68 5.70 -20.99
N VAL A 153 -2.12 6.05 -19.84
CA VAL A 153 -0.90 6.86 -19.78
C VAL A 153 0.29 5.94 -20.05
N GLU A 154 1.07 6.25 -21.07
CA GLU A 154 2.33 5.57 -21.31
C GLU A 154 3.33 5.95 -20.22
N LEU A 155 3.86 4.93 -19.56
CA LEU A 155 4.87 5.10 -18.53
C LEU A 155 6.24 5.20 -19.19
N ASP A 156 6.93 6.30 -18.93
CA ASP A 156 8.28 6.53 -19.44
C ASP A 156 9.31 6.07 -18.39
N THR A 157 10.01 4.98 -18.67
CA THR A 157 11.03 4.43 -17.76
C THR A 157 12.20 5.37 -17.47
N VAL A 158 12.40 6.41 -18.28
CA VAL A 158 13.42 7.44 -18.03
C VAL A 158 12.93 8.46 -16.98
N LYS A 159 11.65 8.86 -17.05
CA LYS A 159 11.04 9.89 -16.20
C LYS A 159 10.28 9.32 -14.99
N ASP A 160 9.67 8.16 -15.15
CA ASP A 160 8.83 7.54 -14.14
C ASP A 160 9.58 6.48 -13.34
N GLN A 161 9.39 6.50 -12.03
CA GLN A 161 9.96 5.51 -11.13
C GLN A 161 8.99 4.35 -10.99
N MET A 162 9.32 3.21 -11.63
CA MET A 162 8.48 2.02 -11.61
C MET A 162 8.50 1.29 -10.27
N LEU A 163 9.63 1.36 -9.55
CA LEU A 163 9.78 0.72 -8.24
C LEU A 163 9.38 1.71 -7.16
N ASP A 164 8.53 1.26 -6.26
CA ASP A 164 8.07 1.98 -5.09
C ASP A 164 8.47 1.21 -3.82
N PHE A 165 9.03 1.91 -2.86
CA PHE A 165 9.43 1.34 -1.57
C PHE A 165 8.95 2.25 -0.45
N GLY A 166 8.62 1.63 0.69
CA GLY A 166 8.18 2.42 1.82
C GLY A 166 7.84 1.60 3.04
N TYR A 167 7.15 2.25 3.96
CA TYR A 167 6.68 1.67 5.20
C TYR A 167 5.18 1.38 5.11
N ALA A 168 4.76 0.29 5.77
CA ALA A 168 3.36 -0.04 5.94
C ALA A 168 3.10 -0.33 7.42
N GLY A 169 2.02 0.23 7.95
CA GLY A 169 1.59 -0.01 9.31
C GLY A 169 0.07 -0.05 9.40
N GLY A 170 -0.46 -0.98 10.17
CA GLY A 170 -1.90 -1.18 10.27
C GLY A 170 -2.35 -1.66 11.64
N VAL A 171 -3.62 -1.46 11.90
CA VAL A 171 -4.33 -1.96 13.07
C VAL A 171 -5.56 -2.72 12.60
N GLY A 172 -5.86 -3.82 13.27
CA GLY A 172 -7.01 -4.61 12.89
C GLY A 172 -7.55 -5.47 14.02
N ALA A 173 -8.62 -6.16 13.67
CA ALA A 173 -9.25 -7.16 14.52
C ALA A 173 -9.41 -8.47 13.74
N GLU A 174 -9.19 -9.56 14.42
CA GLU A 174 -9.38 -10.92 13.93
C GLU A 174 -10.45 -11.60 14.77
N TRP A 175 -11.41 -12.18 14.10
CA TRP A 175 -12.45 -13.00 14.73
C TRP A 175 -12.33 -14.43 14.24
N ARG A 176 -12.06 -15.37 15.15
CA ARG A 176 -12.02 -16.80 14.87
C ARG A 176 -13.46 -17.33 14.77
N ILE A 177 -13.92 -17.57 13.53
CA ILE A 177 -15.28 -18.03 13.21
C ILE A 177 -15.43 -19.57 13.26
N ALA A 178 -14.32 -20.29 13.10
CA ALA A 178 -14.24 -21.74 13.18
C ALA A 178 -12.85 -22.17 13.63
N PRO A 179 -12.60 -23.45 13.99
CA PRO A 179 -11.28 -23.92 14.45
C PRO A 179 -10.12 -23.56 13.51
N HIS A 180 -10.36 -23.59 12.20
CA HIS A 180 -9.36 -23.29 11.17
C HIS A 180 -9.63 -22.00 10.36
N TRP A 181 -10.65 -21.22 10.70
CA TRP A 181 -11.03 -20.04 9.93
C TRP A 181 -11.14 -18.79 10.79
N ALA A 182 -10.52 -17.74 10.32
CA ALA A 182 -10.62 -16.42 10.93
C ALA A 182 -11.02 -15.37 9.91
N ALA A 183 -11.93 -14.47 10.29
CA ALA A 183 -12.22 -13.24 9.59
C ALA A 183 -11.35 -12.12 10.15
N GLN A 184 -10.90 -11.21 9.28
CA GLN A 184 -10.06 -10.08 9.64
C GLN A 184 -10.63 -8.78 9.09
N LEU A 185 -10.51 -7.71 9.88
CA LEU A 185 -10.72 -6.33 9.44
C LEU A 185 -9.44 -5.56 9.76
N GLU A 186 -8.88 -4.89 8.77
CA GLU A 186 -7.62 -4.13 8.94
C GLU A 186 -7.74 -2.76 8.28
N ALA A 187 -7.30 -1.72 9.01
CA ALA A 187 -6.99 -0.40 8.46
C ALA A 187 -5.46 -0.25 8.41
N ARG A 188 -4.89 0.07 7.24
CA ARG A 188 -3.45 0.13 7.01
C ARG A 188 -3.06 1.40 6.28
N CYS A 189 -2.04 2.08 6.78
CA CYS A 189 -1.38 3.20 6.14
C CYS A 189 -0.13 2.73 5.40
N TRP A 190 0.10 3.30 4.22
CA TRP A 190 1.27 3.06 3.38
C TRP A 190 1.92 4.40 3.11
N TYR A 191 3.21 4.49 3.33
CA TYR A 191 3.99 5.70 3.09
C TYR A 191 5.17 5.39 2.19
N SER A 192 5.19 5.99 0.97
CA SER A 192 6.29 5.84 0.02
C SER A 192 7.45 6.73 0.41
N VAL A 193 8.67 6.18 0.39
CA VAL A 193 9.92 6.94 0.58
C VAL A 193 10.64 7.22 -0.74
N VAL A 194 10.14 6.67 -1.84
CA VAL A 194 10.67 6.87 -3.18
C VAL A 194 9.73 7.79 -3.95
N SER A 195 10.28 8.83 -4.57
CA SER A 195 9.48 9.71 -5.43
C SER A 195 9.00 8.96 -6.67
N LYS A 196 7.72 9.17 -7.02
CA LYS A 196 7.09 8.61 -8.22
C LYS A 196 7.79 9.05 -9.51
N LYS A 197 8.40 10.25 -9.51
CA LYS A 197 9.20 10.76 -10.62
C LYS A 197 10.68 10.68 -10.33
N LYS A 198 11.45 10.23 -11.32
CA LYS A 198 12.90 10.33 -11.28
C LYS A 198 13.29 11.79 -11.43
N GLN A 199 14.38 12.17 -10.78
CA GLN A 199 14.97 13.49 -11.00
C GLN A 199 15.57 13.54 -12.39
N TYR A 200 14.84 14.14 -13.30
CA TYR A 200 15.27 14.43 -14.67
C TYR A 200 15.20 15.95 -14.84
N GLU A 201 16.35 16.57 -15.11
CA GLU A 201 16.54 18.03 -15.18
C GLU A 201 16.47 18.81 -13.85
N VAL A 202 16.61 20.14 -13.96
CA VAL A 202 16.82 21.10 -12.85
C VAL A 202 15.59 21.23 -11.91
N ALA A 203 14.42 20.81 -12.34
CA ALA A 203 13.20 20.88 -11.56
C ALA A 203 13.05 19.65 -10.66
N ARG A 204 13.21 19.84 -9.35
CA ARG A 204 12.97 18.80 -8.32
C ARG A 204 11.48 18.71 -8.01
N ASP A 205 10.76 17.92 -8.77
CA ASP A 205 9.36 17.61 -8.51
C ASP A 205 9.26 16.30 -7.71
N TYR A 206 9.26 16.41 -6.39
CA TYR A 206 9.10 15.25 -5.51
C TYR A 206 7.63 14.93 -5.35
N GLN A 207 7.25 13.68 -5.66
CA GLN A 207 5.90 13.17 -5.56
C GLN A 207 5.88 11.86 -4.77
N TYR A 208 5.32 11.89 -3.57
CA TYR A 208 5.23 10.72 -2.71
C TYR A 208 3.77 10.26 -2.59
N ASN A 209 3.57 8.94 -2.55
CA ASN A 209 2.24 8.38 -2.32
C ASN A 209 2.03 8.11 -0.83
N THR A 210 0.93 8.65 -0.28
CA THR A 210 0.39 8.28 1.02
C THR A 210 -0.95 7.61 0.81
N THR A 211 -1.10 6.34 1.25
CA THR A 211 -2.32 5.57 0.99
C THR A 211 -2.87 5.02 2.30
N LEU A 212 -4.17 5.16 2.50
CA LEU A 212 -4.94 4.47 3.53
C LEU A 212 -5.74 3.34 2.87
N THR A 213 -5.66 2.12 3.40
CA THR A 213 -6.51 1.01 2.98
C THR A 213 -7.36 0.52 4.15
N VAL A 214 -8.61 0.16 3.86
CA VAL A 214 -9.46 -0.59 4.79
C VAL A 214 -9.88 -1.86 4.08
N SER A 215 -9.56 -3.02 4.67
CA SER A 215 -9.75 -4.33 4.05
C SER A 215 -10.40 -5.33 5.00
N LEU A 216 -11.23 -6.18 4.40
CA LEU A 216 -11.73 -7.40 5.01
C LEU A 216 -10.90 -8.57 4.52
N GLY A 217 -10.67 -9.55 5.36
CA GLY A 217 -9.92 -10.75 5.03
C GLY A 217 -10.54 -12.00 5.62
N ILE A 218 -10.18 -13.11 5.01
CA ILE A 218 -10.43 -14.45 5.55
C ILE A 218 -9.10 -15.21 5.54
N ALA A 219 -8.78 -15.89 6.62
CA ALA A 219 -7.56 -16.67 6.77
C ALA A 219 -7.88 -18.10 7.21
N TYR A 220 -7.12 -19.04 6.65
CA TYR A 220 -7.09 -20.44 7.07
C TYR A 220 -5.88 -20.69 7.95
N LEU A 221 -6.09 -21.36 9.08
CA LEU A 221 -5.11 -21.71 10.10
C LEU A 221 -4.83 -23.22 9.98
N PHE A 222 -3.56 -23.57 9.76
CA PHE A 222 -3.11 -24.97 9.66
C PHE A 222 -2.89 -25.59 11.02
#